data_93a7a9ff4fad5e452bbfdaf20faa9841
#
_entry.id   93a7a9ff4fad5e452bbfdaf20faa9841
#
_cell.length_a   1.000
_cell.length_b   1.000
_cell.length_c   1.000
_cell.angle_alpha   90.00
_cell.angle_beta   90.00
_cell.angle_gamma   90.00
#
_symmetry.space_group_name_H-M   'P 1'
#
loop_
_entity.id
_entity.type
_entity.pdbx_description
1 polymer ?
#
loop_
_entity_poly.entity_id
_entity_poly.type
_entity_poly.pdbx_seq_one_letter_code
_entity_poly.pdbx_strand_id
1 'polypeptide(L)'
;MNLIEVNNVTKKFGSRTILKDVSFCVKDGELVALVGPSGCGKSTLLNMIGTLEPCGKGDIKINGKRLPKINSRQATLLRRDTINYLFQSYALINDITVTQNLLISMHFLRISKKEKMDRIQEILKTVGLLHLSNAVVNTLSGGEQQRVALARTILKSGKIILADEPTGALDAQAAELSFSLIKNLSQKYHKTIIMVTHSIDLAQRADRIIDLSVYHKAIRREGAVIER
;
A
#
# COMPACT_ATOMS: atom_id res chain seq x y z
N MET A 1 -5.08 -18.58 -6.15
CA MET A 1 -3.74 -18.46 -6.75
C MET A 1 -2.97 -17.39 -5.97
N ASN A 2 -1.68 -17.61 -5.69
CA ASN A 2 -0.87 -16.60 -5.00
C ASN A 2 -0.53 -15.46 -5.98
N LEU A 3 -0.89 -14.24 -5.60
CA LEU A 3 -0.57 -13.04 -6.38
C LEU A 3 0.82 -12.51 -6.02
N ILE A 4 1.17 -12.55 -4.73
CA ILE A 4 2.47 -12.12 -4.20
C ILE A 4 3.07 -13.28 -3.41
N GLU A 5 4.35 -13.55 -3.63
CA GLU A 5 5.13 -14.54 -2.89
C GLU A 5 6.40 -13.88 -2.38
N VAL A 6 6.65 -14.00 -1.10
CA VAL A 6 7.87 -13.54 -0.41
C VAL A 6 8.57 -14.79 0.11
N ASN A 7 9.80 -15.05 -0.35
CA ASN A 7 10.51 -16.29 -0.09
C ASN A 7 11.87 -16.01 0.56
N ASN A 8 12.03 -16.37 1.83
CA ASN A 8 13.26 -16.29 2.62
C ASN A 8 13.95 -14.91 2.53
N VAL A 9 13.16 -13.85 2.57
CA VAL A 9 13.67 -12.49 2.39
C VAL A 9 14.42 -12.04 3.64
N THR A 10 15.69 -11.67 3.45
CA THR A 10 16.56 -11.08 4.48
C THR A 10 17.05 -9.73 3.98
N LYS A 11 16.87 -8.67 4.80
CA LYS A 11 17.28 -7.30 4.50
C LYS A 11 18.21 -6.76 5.58
N LYS A 12 19.32 -6.17 5.14
CA LYS A 12 20.28 -5.47 6.00
C LYS A 12 20.49 -4.04 5.52
N PHE A 13 20.74 -3.13 6.46
CA PHE A 13 21.27 -1.79 6.22
C PHE A 13 22.62 -1.69 6.98
N GLY A 14 23.71 -1.66 6.25
CA GLY A 14 25.04 -1.82 6.83
C GLY A 14 25.16 -3.16 7.57
N SER A 15 25.57 -3.13 8.84
CA SER A 15 25.66 -4.31 9.73
C SER A 15 24.29 -4.72 10.32
N ARG A 16 23.30 -3.81 10.36
CA ARG A 16 22.01 -4.04 11.02
C ARG A 16 21.07 -4.88 10.16
N THR A 17 20.69 -6.07 10.64
CA THR A 17 19.63 -6.88 10.01
C THR A 17 18.27 -6.33 10.44
N ILE A 18 17.41 -6.03 9.47
CA ILE A 18 16.04 -5.53 9.68
C ILE A 18 15.00 -6.63 9.50
N LEU A 19 15.17 -7.45 8.47
CA LEU A 19 14.31 -8.60 8.17
C LEU A 19 15.19 -9.83 8.04
N LYS A 20 14.75 -10.97 8.55
CA LYS A 20 15.46 -12.24 8.46
C LYS A 20 14.52 -13.37 8.09
N ASP A 21 14.81 -14.05 6.98
CA ASP A 21 14.15 -15.25 6.46
C ASP A 21 12.62 -15.14 6.41
N VAL A 22 12.11 -13.95 6.06
CA VAL A 22 10.67 -13.68 5.97
C VAL A 22 10.08 -14.42 4.78
N SER A 23 9.04 -15.23 5.04
CA SER A 23 8.36 -15.99 3.99
C SER A 23 6.84 -15.96 4.22
N PHE A 24 6.09 -15.53 3.20
CA PHE A 24 4.63 -15.60 3.14
C PHE A 24 4.14 -15.43 1.71
N CYS A 25 2.86 -15.71 1.50
CA CYS A 25 2.19 -15.40 0.22
C CYS A 25 0.93 -14.57 0.48
N VAL A 26 0.45 -13.88 -0.55
CA VAL A 26 -0.82 -13.14 -0.54
C VAL A 26 -1.64 -13.61 -1.74
N LYS A 27 -2.90 -13.99 -1.50
CA LYS A 27 -3.83 -14.44 -2.55
C LYS A 27 -4.41 -13.25 -3.31
N ASP A 28 -4.85 -13.49 -4.54
CA ASP A 28 -5.58 -12.47 -5.33
C ASP A 28 -6.88 -12.09 -4.61
N GLY A 29 -7.14 -10.79 -4.50
CA GLY A 29 -8.30 -10.22 -3.80
C GLY A 29 -8.21 -10.20 -2.27
N GLU A 30 -7.11 -10.68 -1.67
CA GLU A 30 -6.93 -10.75 -0.20
C GLU A 30 -6.52 -9.37 0.36
N LEU A 31 -7.11 -8.98 1.50
CA LEU A 31 -6.65 -7.88 2.34
C LEU A 31 -5.82 -8.43 3.49
N VAL A 32 -4.51 -8.20 3.46
CA VAL A 32 -3.56 -8.65 4.49
C VAL A 32 -3.11 -7.47 5.33
N ALA A 33 -3.21 -7.60 6.65
CA ALA A 33 -2.60 -6.67 7.59
C ALA A 33 -1.18 -7.13 7.97
N LEU A 34 -0.20 -6.25 7.80
CA LEU A 34 1.18 -6.45 8.21
C LEU A 34 1.42 -5.72 9.52
N VAL A 35 1.61 -6.47 10.61
CA VAL A 35 1.77 -5.93 11.96
C VAL A 35 3.16 -6.23 12.54
N GLY A 36 3.49 -5.58 13.65
CA GLY A 36 4.73 -5.77 14.37
C GLY A 36 5.23 -4.47 15.02
N PRO A 37 6.24 -4.53 15.90
CA PRO A 37 6.75 -3.36 16.60
C PRO A 37 7.34 -2.32 15.65
N SER A 38 7.50 -1.09 16.13
CA SER A 38 8.18 -0.04 15.36
C SER A 38 9.60 -0.47 15.00
N GLY A 39 10.03 -0.18 13.78
CA GLY A 39 11.37 -0.52 13.28
C GLY A 39 11.61 -2.00 12.96
N CYS A 40 10.59 -2.89 13.00
CA CYS A 40 10.75 -4.31 12.63
C CYS A 40 10.78 -4.56 11.11
N GLY A 41 10.68 -3.50 10.28
CA GLY A 41 10.85 -3.60 8.83
C GLY A 41 9.57 -3.68 8.02
N LYS A 42 8.39 -3.33 8.58
CA LYS A 42 7.11 -3.34 7.86
C LYS A 42 7.14 -2.50 6.57
N SER A 43 7.46 -1.21 6.70
CA SER A 43 7.55 -0.30 5.55
C SER A 43 8.70 -0.68 4.61
N THR A 44 9.81 -1.21 5.14
CA THR A 44 10.91 -1.74 4.31
C THR A 44 10.44 -2.89 3.43
N LEU A 45 9.69 -3.85 4.00
CA LEU A 45 9.13 -4.98 3.26
C LEU A 45 8.12 -4.49 2.22
N LEU A 46 7.25 -3.55 2.59
CA LEU A 46 6.29 -2.95 1.68
C LEU A 46 7.01 -2.27 0.50
N ASN A 47 8.08 -1.51 0.77
CA ASN A 47 8.88 -0.84 -0.25
C ASN A 47 9.63 -1.83 -1.16
N MET A 48 10.10 -2.96 -0.63
CA MET A 48 10.69 -4.01 -1.46
C MET A 48 9.65 -4.62 -2.40
N ILE A 49 8.45 -4.96 -1.92
CA ILE A 49 7.35 -5.45 -2.75
C ILE A 49 7.00 -4.42 -3.83
N GLY A 50 7.00 -3.13 -3.46
CA GLY A 50 6.75 -2.00 -4.36
C GLY A 50 7.88 -1.63 -5.31
N THR A 51 9.00 -2.34 -5.28
CA THR A 51 10.19 -2.02 -6.09
C THR A 51 10.75 -0.61 -5.85
N LEU A 52 10.60 -0.09 -4.63
CA LEU A 52 11.20 1.17 -4.16
C LEU A 52 12.50 0.93 -3.37
N GLU A 53 12.67 -0.27 -2.82
CA GLU A 53 13.84 -0.72 -2.08
C GLU A 53 14.33 -2.06 -2.65
N PRO A 54 15.65 -2.27 -2.83
CA PRO A 54 16.15 -3.54 -3.34
C PRO A 54 15.91 -4.67 -2.34
N CYS A 55 15.46 -5.82 -2.85
CA CYS A 55 15.44 -7.04 -2.08
C CYS A 55 16.89 -7.44 -1.72
N GLY A 56 17.12 -7.83 -0.46
CA GLY A 56 18.43 -8.34 -0.01
C GLY A 56 18.67 -9.78 -0.48
N LYS A 57 18.71 -10.74 0.46
CA LYS A 57 18.69 -12.17 0.13
C LYS A 57 17.23 -12.66 -0.03
N GLY A 58 17.05 -13.79 -0.68
CA GLY A 58 15.73 -14.33 -1.00
C GLY A 58 15.14 -13.77 -2.29
N ASP A 59 13.86 -13.96 -2.51
CA ASP A 59 13.16 -13.41 -3.67
C ASP A 59 11.70 -13.04 -3.36
N ILE A 60 11.20 -12.08 -4.13
CA ILE A 60 9.80 -11.67 -4.12
C ILE A 60 9.27 -11.85 -5.54
N LYS A 61 8.08 -12.48 -5.66
CA LYS A 61 7.41 -12.68 -6.94
C LYS A 61 6.03 -12.01 -6.93
N ILE A 62 5.65 -11.47 -8.08
CA ILE A 62 4.30 -10.98 -8.36
C ILE A 62 3.82 -11.70 -9.63
N ASN A 63 2.64 -12.34 -9.56
CA ASN A 63 2.11 -13.17 -10.64
C ASN A 63 3.13 -14.25 -11.09
N GLY A 64 3.82 -14.90 -10.14
CA GLY A 64 4.84 -15.92 -10.39
C GLY A 64 6.16 -15.41 -10.98
N LYS A 65 6.28 -14.10 -11.30
CA LYS A 65 7.50 -13.49 -11.85
C LYS A 65 8.29 -12.79 -10.76
N ARG A 66 9.60 -13.01 -10.72
CA ARG A 66 10.51 -12.29 -9.80
C ARG A 66 10.45 -10.78 -10.05
N LEU A 67 10.56 -10.00 -8.97
CA LEU A 67 10.63 -8.55 -9.08
C LEU A 67 11.84 -8.13 -9.91
N PRO A 68 11.66 -7.13 -10.79
CA PRO A 68 12.74 -6.56 -11.57
C PRO A 68 13.69 -5.75 -10.67
N LYS A 69 14.89 -5.48 -11.17
CA LYS A 69 15.83 -4.55 -10.52
C LYS A 69 15.15 -3.18 -10.37
N ILE A 70 15.32 -2.55 -9.19
CA ILE A 70 14.89 -1.16 -8.98
C ILE A 70 15.52 -0.24 -10.04
N ASN A 71 14.86 0.86 -10.35
CA ASN A 71 15.27 1.83 -11.39
C ASN A 71 15.37 1.25 -12.83
N SER A 72 14.86 0.03 -13.06
CA SER A 72 14.73 -0.51 -14.41
C SER A 72 13.41 -0.09 -15.06
N ARG A 73 13.36 -0.11 -16.41
CA ARG A 73 12.12 0.09 -17.18
C ARG A 73 11.02 -0.89 -16.74
N GLN A 74 11.38 -2.12 -16.44
CA GLN A 74 10.43 -3.15 -15.98
C GLN A 74 9.84 -2.82 -14.62
N ALA A 75 10.65 -2.29 -13.67
CA ALA A 75 10.14 -1.83 -12.38
C ALA A 75 9.19 -0.63 -12.54
N THR A 76 9.49 0.30 -13.45
CA THR A 76 8.60 1.42 -13.77
C THR A 76 7.26 0.94 -14.33
N LEU A 77 7.28 -0.02 -15.25
CA LEU A 77 6.06 -0.61 -15.80
C LEU A 77 5.26 -1.37 -14.73
N LEU A 78 5.93 -2.12 -13.84
CA LEU A 78 5.28 -2.81 -12.75
C LEU A 78 4.57 -1.83 -11.79
N ARG A 79 5.23 -0.72 -11.41
CA ARG A 79 4.61 0.34 -10.61
C ARG A 79 3.50 1.09 -11.34
N ARG A 80 3.59 1.22 -12.67
CA ARG A 80 2.56 1.87 -13.47
C ARG A 80 1.29 1.02 -13.55
N ASP A 81 1.44 -0.28 -13.86
CA ASP A 81 0.34 -1.12 -14.33
C ASP A 81 -0.17 -2.13 -13.29
N THR A 82 0.61 -2.43 -12.24
CA THR A 82 0.30 -3.52 -11.30
C THR A 82 0.23 -3.06 -9.85
N ILE A 83 1.08 -2.11 -9.43
CA ILE A 83 1.20 -1.70 -8.03
C ILE A 83 0.70 -0.27 -7.85
N ASN A 84 -0.15 -0.09 -6.84
CA ASN A 84 -0.62 1.21 -6.38
C ASN A 84 -0.11 1.43 -4.96
N TYR A 85 0.24 2.66 -4.61
CA TYR A 85 0.61 3.05 -3.26
C TYR A 85 -0.44 3.95 -2.63
N LEU A 86 -0.78 3.65 -1.38
CA LEU A 86 -1.51 4.54 -0.48
C LEU A 86 -0.56 4.93 0.65
N PHE A 87 0.02 6.11 0.54
CA PHE A 87 1.00 6.62 1.49
C PHE A 87 0.34 7.27 2.70
N GLN A 88 0.99 7.23 3.85
CA GLN A 88 0.56 7.92 5.07
C GLN A 88 0.42 9.44 4.86
N SER A 89 1.31 10.05 4.07
CA SER A 89 1.29 11.48 3.71
C SER A 89 0.36 11.82 2.55
N TYR A 90 -0.52 10.89 2.14
CA TYR A 90 -1.45 10.98 1.02
C TYR A 90 -0.79 11.17 -0.35
N ALA A 91 0.37 11.81 -0.45
CA ALA A 91 1.12 12.11 -1.67
C ALA A 91 0.25 12.79 -2.76
N LEU A 92 -0.66 13.67 -2.36
CA LEU A 92 -1.46 14.50 -3.25
C LEU A 92 -0.67 15.74 -3.69
N ILE A 93 -1.03 16.27 -4.85
CA ILE A 93 -0.53 17.57 -5.29
C ILE A 93 -1.47 18.63 -4.71
N ASN A 94 -0.92 19.47 -3.80
CA ASN A 94 -1.73 20.35 -2.97
C ASN A 94 -2.37 21.52 -3.74
N ASP A 95 -1.72 22.01 -4.79
CA ASP A 95 -2.10 23.24 -5.51
C ASP A 95 -3.01 22.99 -6.71
N ILE A 96 -3.47 21.76 -6.91
CA ILE A 96 -4.42 21.42 -7.96
C ILE A 96 -5.71 20.83 -7.37
N THR A 97 -6.75 20.78 -8.19
CA THR A 97 -8.07 20.29 -7.74
C THR A 97 -8.09 18.79 -7.47
N VAL A 98 -9.12 18.35 -6.72
CA VAL A 98 -9.42 16.93 -6.51
C VAL A 98 -9.51 16.20 -7.84
N THR A 99 -10.31 16.69 -8.78
CA THR A 99 -10.45 16.08 -10.11
C THR A 99 -9.12 15.97 -10.85
N GLN A 100 -8.27 16.99 -10.79
CA GLN A 100 -6.95 16.97 -11.44
C GLN A 100 -6.02 15.91 -10.81
N ASN A 101 -6.01 15.79 -9.47
CA ASN A 101 -5.28 14.72 -8.78
C ASN A 101 -5.73 13.32 -9.23
N LEU A 102 -7.03 13.11 -9.40
CA LEU A 102 -7.57 11.84 -9.86
C LEU A 102 -7.24 11.55 -11.33
N LEU A 103 -7.29 12.55 -12.20
CA LEU A 103 -6.93 12.43 -13.62
C LEU A 103 -5.47 11.98 -13.82
N ILE A 104 -4.54 12.43 -12.96
CA ILE A 104 -3.13 12.00 -13.01
C ILE A 104 -3.01 10.48 -12.88
N SER A 105 -3.78 9.86 -11.98
CA SER A 105 -3.72 8.40 -11.79
C SER A 105 -4.20 7.61 -13.01
N MET A 106 -5.02 8.24 -13.83
CA MET A 106 -5.61 7.67 -15.03
C MET A 106 -4.87 8.06 -16.33
N HIS A 107 -3.70 8.73 -16.21
CA HIS A 107 -2.96 9.25 -17.38
C HIS A 107 -2.66 8.15 -18.40
N PHE A 108 -2.24 6.97 -17.95
CA PHE A 108 -1.86 5.85 -18.82
C PHE A 108 -3.05 4.95 -19.24
N LEU A 109 -4.26 5.22 -18.75
CA LEU A 109 -5.44 4.46 -19.18
C LEU A 109 -5.86 4.89 -20.59
N ARG A 110 -6.00 3.90 -21.49
CA ARG A 110 -6.46 4.11 -22.87
C ARG A 110 -7.98 4.15 -22.95
N ILE A 111 -8.59 5.13 -22.29
CA ILE A 111 -10.04 5.37 -22.28
C ILE A 111 -10.31 6.84 -22.61
N SER A 112 -11.52 7.14 -23.06
CA SER A 112 -11.93 8.49 -23.42
C SER A 112 -11.91 9.46 -22.24
N LYS A 113 -11.81 10.77 -22.51
CA LYS A 113 -11.91 11.81 -21.47
C LYS A 113 -13.24 11.73 -20.74
N LYS A 114 -14.33 11.48 -21.47
CA LYS A 114 -15.67 11.29 -20.90
C LYS A 114 -15.67 10.14 -19.89
N GLU A 115 -15.19 8.97 -20.30
CA GLU A 115 -15.13 7.80 -19.43
C GLU A 115 -14.26 8.02 -18.17
N LYS A 116 -13.13 8.76 -18.29
CA LYS A 116 -12.35 9.16 -17.12
C LYS A 116 -13.16 10.01 -16.16
N MET A 117 -13.91 10.98 -16.67
CA MET A 117 -14.74 11.86 -15.83
C MET A 117 -15.88 11.09 -15.18
N ASP A 118 -16.54 10.19 -15.89
CA ASP A 118 -17.62 9.34 -15.37
C ASP A 118 -17.10 8.48 -14.19
N ARG A 119 -15.93 7.85 -14.35
CA ARG A 119 -15.29 7.08 -13.28
C ARG A 119 -14.87 7.93 -12.07
N ILE A 120 -14.41 9.17 -12.32
CA ILE A 120 -14.06 10.11 -11.24
C ILE A 120 -15.33 10.51 -10.46
N GLN A 121 -16.41 10.81 -11.13
CA GLN A 121 -17.67 11.16 -10.48
C GLN A 121 -18.19 9.98 -9.64
N GLU A 122 -18.16 8.76 -10.18
CA GLU A 122 -18.59 7.55 -9.46
C GLU A 122 -17.78 7.35 -8.18
N ILE A 123 -16.43 7.40 -8.26
CA ILE A 123 -15.59 7.17 -7.08
C ILE A 123 -15.75 8.30 -6.06
N LEU A 124 -15.83 9.57 -6.50
CA LEU A 124 -16.05 10.70 -5.62
C LEU A 124 -17.41 10.63 -4.89
N LYS A 125 -18.46 10.16 -5.58
CA LYS A 125 -19.75 9.87 -4.94
C LYS A 125 -19.60 8.77 -3.89
N THR A 126 -18.86 7.71 -4.20
CA THR A 126 -18.65 6.57 -3.28
C THR A 126 -17.89 6.98 -2.02
N VAL A 127 -16.89 7.87 -2.14
CA VAL A 127 -16.13 8.37 -0.97
C VAL A 127 -16.74 9.62 -0.33
N GLY A 128 -17.93 10.07 -0.79
CA GLY A 128 -18.67 11.21 -0.23
C GLY A 128 -18.06 12.58 -0.52
N LEU A 129 -17.27 12.72 -1.60
CA LEU A 129 -16.55 13.95 -1.93
C LEU A 129 -16.93 14.57 -3.28
N LEU A 130 -18.10 14.20 -3.86
CA LEU A 130 -18.50 14.70 -5.18
C LEU A 130 -18.63 16.23 -5.20
N HIS A 131 -19.11 16.83 -4.10
CA HIS A 131 -19.27 18.28 -3.93
C HIS A 131 -17.92 19.03 -3.88
N LEU A 132 -16.80 18.33 -3.59
CA LEU A 132 -15.46 18.88 -3.53
C LEU A 132 -14.63 18.61 -4.81
N SER A 133 -15.24 18.13 -5.89
CA SER A 133 -14.56 17.76 -7.12
C SER A 133 -13.66 18.85 -7.70
N ASN A 134 -14.06 20.11 -7.58
CA ASN A 134 -13.32 21.29 -8.05
C ASN A 134 -12.56 22.02 -6.93
N ALA A 135 -12.64 21.56 -5.69
CA ALA A 135 -11.89 22.13 -4.59
C ALA A 135 -10.38 21.84 -4.75
N VAL A 136 -9.54 22.78 -4.38
CA VAL A 136 -8.07 22.60 -4.36
C VAL A 136 -7.70 21.78 -3.11
N VAL A 137 -6.79 20.83 -3.27
CA VAL A 137 -6.50 19.83 -2.22
C VAL A 137 -6.04 20.44 -0.90
N ASN A 138 -5.28 21.55 -0.92
CA ASN A 138 -4.83 22.23 0.30
C ASN A 138 -5.97 22.84 1.16
N THR A 139 -7.17 22.97 0.61
CA THR A 139 -8.34 23.47 1.36
C THR A 139 -9.13 22.34 2.04
N LEU A 140 -8.76 21.08 1.82
CA LEU A 140 -9.43 19.91 2.36
C LEU A 140 -8.90 19.57 3.77
N SER A 141 -9.77 19.05 4.62
CA SER A 141 -9.39 18.40 5.87
C SER A 141 -8.53 17.15 5.63
N GLY A 142 -7.77 16.70 6.63
CA GLY A 142 -6.94 15.51 6.51
C GLY A 142 -7.73 14.25 6.13
N GLY A 143 -8.92 14.06 6.69
CA GLY A 143 -9.81 12.94 6.33
C GLY A 143 -10.33 13.02 4.89
N GLU A 144 -10.61 14.22 4.37
CA GLU A 144 -10.98 14.41 2.96
C GLU A 144 -9.81 14.13 2.03
N GLN A 145 -8.62 14.65 2.35
CA GLN A 145 -7.40 14.37 1.59
C GLN A 145 -7.12 12.88 1.52
N GLN A 146 -7.28 12.15 2.63
CA GLN A 146 -7.12 10.71 2.65
C GLN A 146 -8.12 10.01 1.73
N ARG A 147 -9.41 10.39 1.75
CA ARG A 147 -10.41 9.83 0.86
C ARG A 147 -10.12 10.14 -0.62
N VAL A 148 -9.56 11.30 -0.93
CA VAL A 148 -9.05 11.61 -2.28
C VAL A 148 -7.87 10.70 -2.66
N ALA A 149 -6.92 10.48 -1.76
CA ALA A 149 -5.79 9.59 -1.99
C ALA A 149 -6.23 8.14 -2.22
N LEU A 150 -7.23 7.68 -1.46
CA LEU A 150 -7.85 6.36 -1.66
C LEU A 150 -8.53 6.27 -3.03
N ALA A 151 -9.35 7.27 -3.39
CA ALA A 151 -10.02 7.34 -4.69
C ALA A 151 -8.99 7.29 -5.84
N ARG A 152 -7.91 8.07 -5.74
CA ARG A 152 -6.79 8.06 -6.69
C ARG A 152 -6.15 6.68 -6.82
N THR A 153 -5.93 6.01 -5.70
CA THR A 153 -5.32 4.67 -5.65
C THR A 153 -6.21 3.63 -6.32
N ILE A 154 -7.52 3.70 -6.12
CA ILE A 154 -8.51 2.79 -6.73
C ILE A 154 -8.63 3.01 -8.23
N LEU A 155 -8.64 4.26 -8.70
CA LEU A 155 -8.75 4.60 -10.13
C LEU A 155 -7.55 4.15 -10.96
N LYS A 156 -6.39 4.02 -10.35
CA LYS A 156 -5.20 3.51 -11.02
C LYS A 156 -5.37 2.03 -11.37
N SER A 157 -4.83 1.61 -12.52
CA SER A 157 -5.03 0.26 -13.11
C SER A 157 -4.54 -0.90 -12.26
N GLY A 158 -3.54 -0.70 -11.40
CA GLY A 158 -2.90 -1.77 -10.64
C GLY A 158 -3.85 -2.58 -9.77
N LYS A 159 -3.64 -3.89 -9.71
CA LYS A 159 -4.42 -4.80 -8.85
C LYS A 159 -3.94 -4.82 -7.39
N ILE A 160 -2.69 -4.50 -7.15
CA ILE A 160 -2.06 -4.53 -5.83
C ILE A 160 -2.07 -3.13 -5.24
N ILE A 161 -2.53 -3.01 -4.00
CA ILE A 161 -2.44 -1.78 -3.21
C ILE A 161 -1.49 -2.05 -2.04
N LEU A 162 -0.44 -1.26 -1.96
CA LEU A 162 0.48 -1.22 -0.83
C LEU A 162 0.13 0.01 0.01
N ALA A 163 -0.40 -0.20 1.20
CA ALA A 163 -0.86 0.85 2.09
C ALA A 163 0.06 0.92 3.33
N ASP A 164 0.80 2.01 3.47
CA ASP A 164 1.70 2.23 4.61
C ASP A 164 1.02 3.16 5.62
N GLU A 165 0.52 2.59 6.71
CA GLU A 165 -0.19 3.27 7.79
C GLU A 165 -1.29 4.24 7.31
N PRO A 166 -2.22 3.79 6.44
CA PRO A 166 -3.14 4.69 5.77
C PRO A 166 -4.10 5.41 6.71
N THR A 167 -4.20 5.00 7.95
CA THR A 167 -5.07 5.59 8.99
C THR A 167 -4.30 6.20 10.15
N GLY A 168 -2.95 6.19 10.10
CA GLY A 168 -2.10 6.54 11.25
C GLY A 168 -2.16 8.02 11.68
N ALA A 169 -2.63 8.92 10.81
CA ALA A 169 -2.75 10.35 11.10
C ALA A 169 -4.17 10.77 11.50
N LEU A 170 -5.11 9.82 11.64
CA LEU A 170 -6.52 10.07 11.89
C LEU A 170 -6.90 9.78 13.33
N ASP A 171 -7.96 10.42 13.81
CA ASP A 171 -8.65 9.99 15.02
C ASP A 171 -9.32 8.62 14.83
N ALA A 172 -9.73 7.98 15.92
CA ALA A 172 -10.27 6.62 15.91
C ALA A 172 -11.50 6.46 15.00
N GLN A 173 -12.41 7.45 14.99
CA GLN A 173 -13.63 7.41 14.19
C GLN A 173 -13.32 7.54 12.69
N ALA A 174 -12.47 8.48 12.32
CA ALA A 174 -12.04 8.67 10.93
C ALA A 174 -11.21 7.49 10.43
N ALA A 175 -10.37 6.87 11.28
CA ALA A 175 -9.62 5.66 10.96
C ALA A 175 -10.54 4.49 10.64
N GLU A 176 -11.58 4.29 11.44
CA GLU A 176 -12.62 3.28 11.26
C GLU A 176 -13.36 3.43 9.93
N LEU A 177 -13.84 4.66 9.65
CA LEU A 177 -14.51 4.99 8.38
C LEU A 177 -13.59 4.74 7.18
N SER A 178 -12.34 5.16 7.28
CA SER A 178 -11.34 5.00 6.22
C SER A 178 -11.01 3.53 5.97
N PHE A 179 -10.83 2.73 7.01
CA PHE A 179 -10.61 1.29 6.86
C PHE A 179 -11.80 0.62 6.18
N SER A 180 -13.02 0.95 6.61
CA SER A 180 -14.25 0.41 6.00
C SER A 180 -14.34 0.77 4.51
N LEU A 181 -13.99 2.00 4.13
CA LEU A 181 -13.90 2.42 2.73
C LEU A 181 -12.84 1.65 1.96
N ILE A 182 -11.63 1.48 2.53
CA ILE A 182 -10.55 0.69 1.92
C ILE A 182 -11.04 -0.73 1.62
N LYS A 183 -11.64 -1.40 2.62
CA LYS A 183 -12.14 -2.78 2.50
C LYS A 183 -13.26 -2.88 1.45
N ASN A 184 -14.27 -2.02 1.51
CA ASN A 184 -15.39 -2.04 0.58
C ASN A 184 -14.94 -1.76 -0.87
N LEU A 185 -14.07 -0.77 -1.06
CA LEU A 185 -13.55 -0.43 -2.38
C LEU A 185 -12.63 -1.52 -2.93
N SER A 186 -11.81 -2.16 -2.08
CA SER A 186 -10.97 -3.27 -2.51
C SER A 186 -11.79 -4.43 -3.05
N GLN A 187 -12.88 -4.78 -2.37
CA GLN A 187 -13.80 -5.82 -2.79
C GLN A 187 -14.53 -5.45 -4.07
N LYS A 188 -15.12 -4.23 -4.15
CA LYS A 188 -15.84 -3.75 -5.34
C LYS A 188 -14.97 -3.73 -6.59
N TYR A 189 -13.68 -3.35 -6.46
CA TYR A 189 -12.75 -3.21 -7.58
C TYR A 189 -11.72 -4.35 -7.69
N HIS A 190 -11.95 -5.46 -6.97
CA HIS A 190 -11.09 -6.66 -6.97
C HIS A 190 -9.61 -6.34 -6.79
N LYS A 191 -9.28 -5.52 -5.76
CA LYS A 191 -7.91 -5.16 -5.41
C LYS A 191 -7.38 -6.07 -4.30
N THR A 192 -6.13 -6.44 -4.39
CA THR A 192 -5.37 -7.12 -3.33
C THR A 192 -4.64 -6.08 -2.52
N ILE A 193 -4.73 -6.12 -1.19
CA ILE A 193 -4.14 -5.11 -0.32
C ILE A 193 -3.14 -5.74 0.64
N ILE A 194 -1.95 -5.14 0.75
CA ILE A 194 -1.07 -5.30 1.91
C ILE A 194 -1.07 -3.98 2.65
N MET A 195 -1.58 -3.97 3.88
CA MET A 195 -1.72 -2.79 4.72
C MET A 195 -0.82 -2.92 5.95
N VAL A 196 0.12 -2.02 6.10
CA VAL A 196 0.85 -1.83 7.36
C VAL A 196 -0.04 -1.04 8.31
N THR A 197 -0.19 -1.53 9.55
CA THR A 197 -0.93 -0.81 10.60
C THR A 197 -0.37 -1.11 11.97
N HIS A 198 -0.47 -0.13 12.87
CA HIS A 198 -0.20 -0.28 14.31
C HIS A 198 -1.49 -0.58 15.12
N SER A 199 -2.67 -0.41 14.51
CA SER A 199 -3.95 -0.71 15.15
C SER A 199 -4.24 -2.20 15.06
N ILE A 200 -4.27 -2.87 16.20
CA ILE A 200 -4.63 -4.30 16.29
C ILE A 200 -6.09 -4.51 15.89
N ASP A 201 -6.98 -3.60 16.29
CA ASP A 201 -8.41 -3.68 15.99
C ASP A 201 -8.66 -3.64 14.48
N LEU A 202 -8.00 -2.73 13.75
CA LEU A 202 -8.10 -2.69 12.30
C LEU A 202 -7.45 -3.91 11.63
N ALA A 203 -6.33 -4.40 12.19
CA ALA A 203 -5.67 -5.59 11.67
C ALA A 203 -6.54 -6.84 11.77
N GLN A 204 -7.29 -7.02 12.87
CA GLN A 204 -8.20 -8.16 13.07
C GLN A 204 -9.36 -8.21 12.06
N ARG A 205 -9.66 -7.11 11.39
CA ARG A 205 -10.70 -7.01 10.36
C ARG A 205 -10.20 -7.26 8.94
N ALA A 206 -8.89 -7.42 8.77
CA ALA A 206 -8.30 -7.91 7.54
C ALA A 206 -8.63 -9.40 7.37
N ASP A 207 -8.49 -9.91 6.14
CA ASP A 207 -8.72 -11.32 5.87
C ASP A 207 -7.64 -12.20 6.52
N ARG A 208 -6.43 -11.63 6.71
CA ARG A 208 -5.32 -12.30 7.39
C ARG A 208 -4.33 -11.29 7.97
N ILE A 209 -3.70 -11.68 9.08
CA ILE A 209 -2.63 -10.93 9.74
C ILE A 209 -1.30 -11.64 9.51
N ILE A 210 -0.28 -10.87 9.15
CA ILE A 210 1.12 -11.31 9.11
C ILE A 210 1.88 -10.51 10.18
N ASP A 211 2.34 -11.19 11.22
CA ASP A 211 3.10 -10.58 12.32
C ASP A 211 4.61 -10.71 12.08
N LEU A 212 5.27 -9.60 11.78
CA LEU A 212 6.73 -9.54 11.62
C LEU A 212 7.50 -9.63 12.92
N SER A 213 6.86 -9.55 14.09
CA SER A 213 7.54 -9.71 15.37
C SER A 213 8.18 -11.09 15.53
N VAL A 214 7.59 -12.12 14.94
CA VAL A 214 8.10 -13.49 14.93
C VAL A 214 9.50 -13.54 14.33
N TYR A 215 9.71 -12.87 13.19
CA TYR A 215 10.99 -12.82 12.49
C TYR A 215 11.99 -11.89 13.21
N HIS A 216 11.50 -10.83 13.86
CA HIS A 216 12.35 -9.90 14.60
C HIS A 216 12.91 -10.51 15.89
N LYS A 217 12.17 -11.37 16.60
CA LYS A 217 12.65 -12.12 17.76
C LYS A 217 13.82 -13.03 17.43
N ALA A 218 13.83 -13.64 16.25
CA ALA A 218 14.93 -14.46 15.77
C ALA A 218 16.24 -13.64 15.62
N ILE A 219 16.15 -12.40 15.13
CA ILE A 219 17.30 -11.49 15.00
C ILE A 219 17.90 -11.14 16.37
N ARG A 220 17.06 -10.83 17.36
CA ARG A 220 17.52 -10.46 18.72
C ARG A 220 18.20 -11.61 19.45
N ARG A 221 17.76 -12.85 19.27
CA ARG A 221 18.39 -14.03 19.91
C ARG A 221 19.80 -14.29 19.39
N GLU A 222 20.10 -14.03 18.13
CA GLU A 222 21.45 -14.19 17.57
C GLU A 222 22.37 -13.05 17.97
N GLY A 223 21.88 -11.81 18.10
CA GLY A 223 22.67 -10.67 18.58
C GLY A 223 23.10 -10.81 20.06
N ALA A 224 22.29 -11.47 20.87
CA ALA A 224 22.59 -11.72 22.28
C ALA A 224 23.68 -12.80 22.52
N VAL A 225 24.05 -13.58 21.52
CA VAL A 225 25.09 -14.63 21.59
C VAL A 225 26.49 -14.06 21.29
N ILE A 226 26.61 -12.83 20.77
CA ILE A 226 27.89 -12.23 20.36
C ILE A 226 28.50 -11.34 21.46
N GLU A 227 27.76 -11.04 22.54
CA GLU A 227 28.24 -10.25 23.71
C GLU A 227 28.57 -11.12 24.92
N ARG A 228 29.31 -12.22 24.72
CA ARG A 228 29.96 -12.99 25.82
C ARG A 228 31.41 -13.27 25.50
#